data_ace3fd38b389c1612c943b5926858c2d
#
_entry.id   ace3fd38b389c1612c943b5926858c2d
#
_cell.length_a   1.000
_cell.length_b   1.000
_cell.length_c   1.000
_cell.angle_alpha   90.00
_cell.angle_beta   90.00
_cell.angle_gamma   90.00
#
_symmetry.space_group_name_H-M   'P 1'
#
loop_
_entity.id
_entity.type
_entity.pdbx_description
1 polymer ?
#
loop_
_entity_poly.entity_id
_entity_poly.type
_entity_poly.pdbx_seq_one_letter_code
_entity_poly.pdbx_strand_id
1 'polypeptide(L)'
;MSEKGFYSKDIIKTSNKDDWETPQQLFDKLNLVYNFTLDPCATNENAKCKKYYTREDNGLSKDWKGEVVFMNPPYGRDIKKWIKKALDESINGCTVVCLIPARTDTTYWHDYIFPHAANIEFLRGRVKFEVDGKSKDPAPFPSAIIVFQQKGE
;
A
#
# COMPACT_ATOMS: atom_id res chain seq x y z
N MET A 1 1.03 15.36 -30.26
CA MET A 1 0.94 14.91 -30.08
C MET A 1 0.94 14.61 -29.55
N SER A 2 1.19 14.75 -29.47
CA SER A 2 1.18 14.31 -29.11
C SER A 2 1.24 14.15 -28.51
N GLU A 3 1.46 14.32 -28.42
CA GLU A 3 1.46 13.93 -28.04
C GLU A 3 1.36 13.68 -27.46
N LYS A 4 1.60 14.04 -27.65
CA LYS A 4 1.49 13.58 -27.17
C LYS A 4 1.28 13.14 -26.62
N GLY A 5 1.42 13.34 -26.81
CA GLY A 5 1.16 12.68 -26.27
C GLY A 5 1.53 12.39 -25.82
N PHE A 6 1.86 12.64 -25.65
CA PHE A 6 2.03 12.15 -25.14
C PHE A 6 1.91 12.10 -24.47
N TYR A 7 2.11 12.61 -24.52
CA TYR A 7 1.99 12.33 -23.73
C TYR A 7 1.36 12.00 -22.89
N SER A 8 1.25 12.48 -23.08
CA SER A 8 0.47 12.17 -21.91
C SER A 8 0.84 10.82 -21.32
N LYS A 9 1.02 9.88 -22.13
CA LYS A 9 1.40 8.55 -21.58
C LYS A 9 2.76 8.60 -20.93
N ASP A 10 3.61 9.44 -21.37
CA ASP A 10 4.90 9.59 -20.73
C ASP A 10 4.75 10.19 -19.35
N ILE A 11 3.81 11.08 -19.21
CA ILE A 11 3.49 11.65 -17.91
C ILE A 11 2.98 10.56 -16.98
N ILE A 12 2.13 9.69 -17.49
CA ILE A 12 1.62 8.58 -16.71
C ILE A 12 2.76 7.70 -16.22
N LYS A 13 3.70 7.38 -17.09
CA LYS A 13 4.84 6.58 -16.69
C LYS A 13 5.64 7.25 -15.58
N THR A 14 5.85 8.54 -15.72
CA THR A 14 6.61 9.27 -14.71
C THR A 14 5.87 9.26 -13.38
N SER A 15 4.56 9.47 -13.41
CA SER A 15 3.79 9.49 -12.17
C SER A 15 3.72 8.12 -11.51
N ASN A 16 3.99 7.05 -12.26
CA ASN A 16 3.91 5.69 -11.73
C ASN A 16 5.21 5.21 -11.11
N LYS A 17 6.23 6.01 -11.07
CA LYS A 17 7.50 5.57 -10.48
C LYS A 17 7.38 5.23 -8.99
N ASP A 18 6.39 5.79 -8.31
CA ASP A 18 6.14 5.50 -6.90
C ASP A 18 5.06 4.45 -6.71
N ASP A 19 4.46 3.95 -7.78
CA ASP A 19 3.37 2.98 -7.72
C ASP A 19 3.92 1.60 -8.04
N TRP A 20 3.88 0.73 -7.06
CA TRP A 20 4.44 -0.62 -7.14
C TRP A 20 3.30 -1.60 -6.91
N GLU A 21 2.83 -2.25 -7.97
CA GLU A 21 1.66 -3.12 -7.89
C GLU A 21 2.00 -4.40 -7.15
N THR A 22 1.18 -4.71 -6.16
CA THR A 22 1.38 -5.89 -5.34
C THR A 22 1.30 -7.17 -6.18
N PRO A 23 2.29 -8.08 -6.06
CA PRO A 23 2.16 -9.38 -6.70
C PRO A 23 0.92 -10.10 -6.18
N GLN A 24 0.17 -10.68 -7.10
CA GLN A 24 -1.09 -11.35 -6.73
C GLN A 24 -0.86 -12.46 -5.73
N GLN A 25 0.24 -13.20 -5.88
CA GLN A 25 0.57 -14.28 -4.96
C GLN A 25 0.75 -13.79 -3.53
N LEU A 26 1.44 -12.67 -3.36
CA LEU A 26 1.66 -12.11 -2.02
C LEU A 26 0.33 -11.66 -1.42
N PHE A 27 -0.48 -10.97 -2.21
CA PHE A 27 -1.80 -10.56 -1.73
C PHE A 27 -2.63 -11.77 -1.32
N ASP A 28 -2.65 -12.81 -2.15
CA ASP A 28 -3.47 -13.99 -1.87
C ASP A 28 -3.07 -14.65 -0.56
N LYS A 29 -1.77 -14.74 -0.27
CA LYS A 29 -1.29 -15.29 0.99
C LYS A 29 -1.79 -14.50 2.19
N LEU A 30 -1.67 -13.19 2.11
CA LEU A 30 -2.14 -12.33 3.20
C LEU A 30 -3.66 -12.38 3.33
N ASN A 31 -4.34 -12.47 2.19
CA ASN A 31 -5.81 -12.48 2.19
C ASN A 31 -6.38 -13.76 2.82
N LEU A 32 -5.66 -14.86 2.76
CA LEU A 32 -6.07 -16.07 3.47
C LEU A 32 -6.18 -15.85 4.97
N VAL A 33 -5.35 -14.97 5.51
CA VAL A 33 -5.33 -14.67 6.94
C VAL A 33 -6.34 -13.59 7.30
N TYR A 34 -6.40 -12.51 6.50
CA TYR A 34 -7.09 -11.30 6.93
C TYR A 34 -8.47 -11.11 6.29
N ASN A 35 -8.73 -11.71 5.13
CA ASN A 35 -9.99 -11.51 4.38
C ASN A 35 -10.24 -10.02 4.13
N PHE A 36 -9.38 -9.41 3.34
CA PHE A 36 -9.42 -7.97 3.09
C PHE A 36 -10.72 -7.53 2.43
N THR A 37 -11.21 -6.37 2.82
CA THR A 37 -12.44 -5.79 2.31
C THR A 37 -12.23 -4.48 1.58
N LEU A 38 -11.08 -3.82 1.74
CA LEU A 38 -10.83 -2.50 1.13
C LEU A 38 -9.39 -2.40 0.67
N ASP A 39 -9.22 -1.90 -0.56
CA ASP A 39 -7.92 -1.53 -1.14
C ASP A 39 -7.96 -0.02 -1.43
N PRO A 40 -7.41 0.83 -0.55
CA PRO A 40 -7.56 2.28 -0.71
C PRO A 40 -6.57 2.93 -1.65
N CYS A 41 -5.66 2.15 -2.24
CA CYS A 41 -4.59 2.67 -3.10
C CYS A 41 -4.56 1.90 -4.40
N ALA A 42 -5.65 1.96 -5.17
CA ALA A 42 -5.83 1.11 -6.33
C ALA A 42 -6.07 1.91 -7.60
N THR A 43 -5.97 1.22 -8.72
CA THR A 43 -6.56 1.66 -9.97
C THR A 43 -7.71 0.72 -10.30
N ASN A 44 -8.52 1.09 -11.29
CA ASN A 44 -9.59 0.20 -11.73
C ASN A 44 -9.04 -1.14 -12.22
N GLU A 45 -7.81 -1.14 -12.73
CA GLU A 45 -7.21 -2.33 -13.32
C GLU A 45 -6.52 -3.22 -12.30
N ASN A 46 -5.99 -2.65 -11.21
CA ASN A 46 -5.15 -3.41 -10.29
C ASN A 46 -5.77 -3.60 -8.90
N ALA A 47 -7.01 -3.20 -8.70
CA ALA A 47 -7.66 -3.29 -7.38
C ALA A 47 -7.67 -4.74 -6.89
N LYS A 48 -7.29 -4.92 -5.64
CA LYS A 48 -7.21 -6.25 -5.02
C LYS A 48 -8.49 -6.64 -4.31
N CYS A 49 -9.37 -5.68 -4.04
CA CYS A 49 -10.63 -5.91 -3.33
C CYS A 49 -11.77 -5.38 -4.16
N LYS A 50 -12.99 -5.88 -3.90
CA LYS A 50 -14.17 -5.35 -4.56
C LYS A 50 -14.38 -3.88 -4.25
N LYS A 51 -14.18 -3.51 -2.98
CA LYS A 51 -14.23 -2.12 -2.58
C LYS A 51 -12.82 -1.55 -2.65
N TYR A 52 -12.69 -0.45 -3.36
CA TYR A 52 -11.38 0.16 -3.52
C TYR A 52 -11.52 1.65 -3.80
N TYR A 53 -10.45 2.39 -3.57
CA TYR A 53 -10.38 3.80 -3.90
C TYR A 53 -9.26 4.04 -4.88
N THR A 54 -9.54 4.83 -5.89
CA THR A 54 -8.56 5.27 -6.87
C THR A 54 -7.96 6.60 -6.44
N ARG A 55 -7.01 7.07 -7.22
CA ARG A 55 -6.41 8.38 -6.96
C ARG A 55 -7.47 9.49 -6.97
N GLU A 56 -8.42 9.40 -7.90
CA GLU A 56 -9.51 10.38 -8.00
C GLU A 56 -10.40 10.35 -6.77
N ASP A 57 -10.61 9.17 -6.20
CA ASP A 57 -11.42 9.05 -4.98
C ASP A 57 -10.70 9.61 -3.77
N ASN A 58 -9.40 9.57 -3.77
CA ASN A 58 -8.54 9.98 -2.68
C ASN A 58 -8.84 9.23 -1.37
N GLY A 59 -8.27 8.05 -1.26
CA GLY A 59 -8.47 7.19 -0.08
C GLY A 59 -8.13 7.86 1.24
N LEU A 60 -7.20 8.83 1.23
CA LEU A 60 -6.84 9.57 2.45
C LEU A 60 -8.01 10.35 3.03
N SER A 61 -8.95 10.78 2.18
CA SER A 61 -10.10 11.57 2.62
C SER A 61 -11.30 10.72 3.00
N LYS A 62 -11.19 9.41 2.88
CA LYS A 62 -12.32 8.50 3.11
C LYS A 62 -12.26 7.92 4.52
N ASP A 63 -13.42 7.51 5.00
CA ASP A 63 -13.55 6.79 6.26
C ASP A 63 -13.44 5.30 5.96
N TRP A 64 -12.52 4.61 6.64
CA TRP A 64 -12.32 3.17 6.44
C TRP A 64 -13.02 2.34 7.52
N LYS A 65 -13.89 2.95 8.29
CA LYS A 65 -14.51 2.30 9.43
C LYS A 65 -15.16 0.97 9.06
N GLY A 66 -14.88 -0.05 9.85
CA GLY A 66 -15.45 -1.37 9.65
C GLY A 66 -14.74 -2.22 8.61
N GLU A 67 -13.68 -1.71 8.00
CA GLU A 67 -12.99 -2.42 6.94
C GLU A 67 -11.77 -3.16 7.46
N VAL A 68 -11.38 -4.21 6.74
CA VAL A 68 -10.08 -4.84 6.86
C VAL A 68 -9.31 -4.45 5.61
N VAL A 69 -8.25 -3.68 5.80
CA VAL A 69 -7.64 -2.91 4.72
C VAL A 69 -6.31 -3.50 4.31
N PHE A 70 -6.12 -3.70 3.02
CA PHE A 70 -4.81 -3.96 2.45
C PHE A 70 -4.33 -2.69 1.78
N MET A 71 -3.23 -2.13 2.28
CA MET A 71 -2.71 -0.85 1.79
C MET A 71 -1.31 -1.00 1.24
N ASN A 72 -1.19 -0.81 -0.07
CA ASN A 72 0.12 -0.65 -0.73
C ASN A 72 0.15 0.77 -1.29
N PRO A 73 0.63 1.74 -0.50
CA PRO A 73 0.51 3.15 -0.88
C PRO A 73 1.55 3.54 -1.91
N PRO A 74 1.40 4.72 -2.53
CA PRO A 74 2.49 5.25 -3.35
C PRO A 74 3.75 5.41 -2.51
N TYR A 75 4.89 4.96 -3.04
CA TYR A 75 6.16 5.03 -2.32
C TYR A 75 6.88 6.31 -2.73
N GLY A 76 6.79 7.32 -1.96
CA GLY A 76 7.41 8.56 -2.25
C GLY A 76 7.08 9.54 -1.17
N ARG A 77 6.92 10.79 -1.58
CA ARG A 77 6.75 11.87 -0.63
C ARG A 77 5.52 11.69 0.26
N ASP A 78 4.47 11.10 -0.27
CA ASP A 78 3.19 11.00 0.46
C ASP A 78 3.07 9.76 1.33
N ILE A 79 4.05 8.88 1.34
CA ILE A 79 3.92 7.62 2.08
C ILE A 79 3.65 7.87 3.57
N LYS A 80 4.27 8.91 4.13
CA LYS A 80 4.06 9.24 5.54
C LYS A 80 2.59 9.53 5.84
N LYS A 81 1.91 10.22 4.94
CA LYS A 81 0.48 10.52 5.11
C LYS A 81 -0.35 9.24 5.12
N TRP A 82 0.00 8.30 4.25
CA TRP A 82 -0.72 7.03 4.18
C TRP A 82 -0.49 6.19 5.43
N ILE A 83 0.73 6.17 5.94
CA ILE A 83 1.03 5.43 7.17
C ILE A 83 0.29 6.05 8.36
N LYS A 84 0.27 7.37 8.45
CA LYS A 84 -0.48 8.04 9.51
C LYS A 84 -1.97 7.72 9.40
N LYS A 85 -2.52 7.74 8.19
CA LYS A 85 -3.92 7.37 7.97
C LYS A 85 -4.20 5.95 8.44
N ALA A 86 -3.31 5.01 8.09
CA ALA A 86 -3.47 3.62 8.51
C ALA A 86 -3.50 3.51 10.02
N LEU A 87 -2.59 4.19 10.70
CA LEU A 87 -2.57 4.18 12.17
C LEU A 87 -3.85 4.78 12.75
N ASP A 88 -4.26 5.94 12.25
CA ASP A 88 -5.45 6.61 12.75
C ASP A 88 -6.70 5.74 12.57
N GLU A 89 -6.84 5.09 11.42
CA GLU A 89 -7.99 4.23 11.19
C GLU A 89 -7.96 3.00 12.10
N SER A 90 -6.77 2.49 12.38
CA SER A 90 -6.65 1.34 13.28
C SER A 90 -7.05 1.69 14.71
N ILE A 91 -6.79 2.92 15.12
CA ILE A 91 -7.23 3.39 16.45
C ILE A 91 -8.74 3.39 16.52
N ASN A 92 -9.41 3.63 15.38
CA ASN A 92 -10.86 3.62 15.30
C ASN A 92 -11.44 2.24 14.97
N GLY A 93 -10.63 1.19 15.05
CA GLY A 93 -11.12 -0.17 14.99
C GLY A 93 -10.79 -0.95 13.72
N CYS A 94 -10.16 -0.34 12.73
CA CYS A 94 -9.80 -1.05 11.51
C CYS A 94 -8.57 -1.92 11.73
N THR A 95 -8.47 -2.99 10.95
CA THR A 95 -7.21 -3.69 10.76
C THR A 95 -6.64 -3.20 9.45
N VAL A 96 -5.40 -2.68 9.47
CA VAL A 96 -4.74 -2.21 8.25
C VAL A 96 -3.43 -2.94 8.10
N VAL A 97 -3.29 -3.65 6.97
CA VAL A 97 -2.06 -4.37 6.63
C VAL A 97 -1.40 -3.63 5.49
N CYS A 98 -0.16 -3.22 5.70
CA CYS A 98 0.57 -2.37 4.77
C CYS A 98 1.75 -3.11 4.16
N LEU A 99 1.94 -2.96 2.87
CA LEU A 99 3.15 -3.41 2.18
C LEU A 99 3.94 -2.16 1.81
N ILE A 100 5.13 -2.00 2.39
CA ILE A 100 5.93 -0.79 2.21
C ILE A 100 7.41 -1.11 2.14
N PRO A 101 8.24 -0.18 1.60
CA PRO A 101 9.69 -0.34 1.69
C PRO A 101 10.16 -0.28 3.14
N ALA A 102 11.13 -1.11 3.47
CA ALA A 102 11.69 -1.15 4.83
C ALA A 102 12.78 -0.10 5.00
N ARG A 103 12.42 1.16 4.82
CA ARG A 103 13.33 2.29 4.98
C ARG A 103 13.32 2.75 6.42
N THR A 104 13.98 1.99 7.26
CA THR A 104 13.82 2.05 8.71
C THR A 104 14.47 3.27 9.35
N ASP A 105 15.18 4.07 8.60
CA ASP A 105 15.76 5.33 9.09
C ASP A 105 14.82 6.52 8.94
N THR A 106 13.66 6.33 8.36
CA THR A 106 12.73 7.43 8.08
C THR A 106 11.91 7.79 9.31
N THR A 107 11.38 9.02 9.28
CA THR A 107 10.57 9.50 10.41
C THR A 107 9.29 8.71 10.56
N TYR A 108 8.65 8.29 9.46
CA TYR A 108 7.38 7.57 9.62
C TYR A 108 7.59 6.18 10.22
N TRP A 109 8.76 5.55 10.02
CA TRP A 109 9.08 4.31 10.70
C TRP A 109 9.23 4.55 12.20
N HIS A 110 9.92 5.60 12.59
CA HIS A 110 10.19 5.87 14.00
C HIS A 110 9.01 6.47 14.75
N ASP A 111 8.23 7.31 14.08
CA ASP A 111 7.12 8.00 14.74
C ASP A 111 5.84 7.18 14.76
N TYR A 112 5.59 6.37 13.73
CA TYR A 112 4.30 5.67 13.59
C TYR A 112 4.41 4.16 13.64
N ILE A 113 5.42 3.59 13.00
CA ILE A 113 5.46 2.13 12.83
C ILE A 113 6.04 1.46 14.06
N PHE A 114 7.28 1.79 14.43
CA PHE A 114 7.90 1.11 15.56
C PHE A 114 7.09 1.27 16.86
N PRO A 115 6.58 2.47 17.18
CA PRO A 115 5.82 2.62 18.45
C PRO A 115 4.45 1.97 18.45
N HIS A 116 3.81 1.81 17.27
CA HIS A 116 2.37 1.54 17.25
C HIS A 116 1.96 0.30 16.47
N ALA A 117 2.84 -0.27 15.65
CA ALA A 117 2.46 -1.45 14.86
C ALA A 117 2.19 -2.64 15.75
N ALA A 118 1.12 -3.39 15.45
CA ALA A 118 0.85 -4.63 16.14
C ALA A 118 1.81 -5.72 15.70
N ASN A 119 2.27 -5.67 14.45
CA ASN A 119 3.25 -6.62 13.94
C ASN A 119 4.05 -6.00 12.81
N ILE A 120 5.31 -6.37 12.72
CA ILE A 120 6.22 -5.97 11.65
C ILE A 120 6.90 -7.23 11.14
N GLU A 121 6.77 -7.50 9.86
CA GLU A 121 7.43 -8.63 9.24
C GLU A 121 8.32 -8.13 8.11
N PHE A 122 9.64 -8.34 8.22
CA PHE A 122 10.55 -8.03 7.13
C PHE A 122 10.59 -9.20 6.17
N LEU A 123 10.29 -8.93 4.90
CA LEU A 123 10.19 -9.99 3.92
C LEU A 123 11.57 -10.46 3.50
N ARG A 124 11.70 -11.79 3.36
CA ARG A 124 12.93 -12.37 2.84
C ARG A 124 13.00 -12.14 1.35
N GLY A 125 14.14 -11.64 0.89
CA GLY A 125 14.36 -11.35 -0.52
C GLY A 125 13.62 -10.10 -0.95
N ARG A 126 13.77 -9.77 -2.22
CA ARG A 126 13.16 -8.57 -2.79
C ARG A 126 11.85 -8.94 -3.48
N VAL A 127 10.83 -8.14 -3.23
CA VAL A 127 9.53 -8.34 -3.86
C VAL A 127 9.64 -8.04 -5.35
N LYS A 128 9.03 -8.89 -6.17
CA LYS A 128 8.92 -8.67 -7.60
C LYS A 128 7.56 -8.08 -7.88
N PHE A 129 7.48 -6.76 -7.81
CA PHE A 129 6.23 -6.06 -8.05
C PHE A 129 5.78 -6.28 -9.47
N GLU A 130 4.50 -6.01 -9.73
CA GLU A 130 3.90 -6.25 -11.03
C GLU A 130 3.63 -4.95 -11.76
N VAL A 131 3.60 -5.03 -13.08
CA VAL A 131 3.10 -3.96 -13.93
C VAL A 131 2.17 -4.63 -14.93
N ASP A 132 0.92 -4.18 -14.95
CA ASP A 132 -0.12 -4.74 -15.81
C ASP A 132 -0.25 -6.25 -15.63
N GLY A 133 -0.14 -6.72 -14.36
CA GLY A 133 -0.29 -8.13 -14.04
C GLY A 133 0.94 -8.98 -14.31
N LYS A 134 2.03 -8.40 -14.74
CA LYS A 134 3.25 -9.13 -15.06
C LYS A 134 4.35 -8.80 -14.07
N SER A 135 5.06 -9.83 -13.63
CA SER A 135 6.15 -9.70 -12.69
C SER A 135 7.29 -8.88 -13.28
N LYS A 136 7.87 -8.01 -12.46
CA LYS A 136 9.03 -7.22 -12.84
C LYS A 136 10.28 -7.75 -12.17
N ASP A 137 11.40 -7.08 -12.42
CA ASP A 137 12.65 -7.36 -11.72
C ASP A 137 12.47 -7.13 -10.22
N PRO A 138 13.32 -7.75 -9.40
CA PRO A 138 13.27 -7.51 -7.96
C PRO A 138 13.38 -6.03 -7.64
N ALA A 139 12.65 -5.62 -6.61
CA ALA A 139 12.66 -4.22 -6.17
C ALA A 139 14.07 -3.81 -5.72
N PRO A 140 14.44 -2.54 -5.91
CA PRO A 140 15.73 -2.05 -5.46
C PRO A 140 15.80 -1.77 -3.96
N PHE A 141 14.79 -2.20 -3.20
CA PHE A 141 14.72 -1.98 -1.75
C PHE A 141 14.12 -3.21 -1.08
N PRO A 142 14.42 -3.42 0.21
CA PRO A 142 13.71 -4.44 0.97
C PRO A 142 12.29 -3.98 1.31
N SER A 143 11.43 -4.94 1.60
CA SER A 143 10.02 -4.65 1.91
C SER A 143 9.62 -5.24 3.25
N ALA A 144 8.60 -4.65 3.84
CA ALA A 144 8.03 -5.10 5.10
C ALA A 144 6.52 -5.11 5.04
N ILE A 145 5.93 -6.01 5.81
CA ILE A 145 4.48 -6.04 6.06
C ILE A 145 4.26 -5.48 7.45
N ILE A 146 3.45 -4.43 7.53
CA ILE A 146 3.12 -3.76 8.78
C ILE A 146 1.66 -3.98 9.08
N VAL A 147 1.35 -4.39 10.30
CA VAL A 147 -0.04 -4.54 10.72
C VAL A 147 -0.34 -3.50 11.79
N PHE A 148 -1.31 -2.64 11.51
CA PHE A 148 -1.89 -1.76 12.52
C PHE A 148 -3.24 -2.33 12.92
N GLN A 149 -3.40 -2.59 14.19
CA GLN A 149 -4.59 -3.24 14.70
C GLN A 149 -4.65 -2.99 16.20
N GLN A 150 -5.81 -2.61 16.71
CA GLN A 150 -5.96 -2.48 18.15
C GLN A 150 -5.89 -3.86 18.78
N LYS A 151 -5.21 -3.94 19.90
CA LYS A 151 -5.16 -5.19 20.65
C LYS A 151 -6.56 -5.49 21.18
N GLY A 152 -6.97 -6.76 21.08
CA GLY A 152 -8.21 -7.21 21.67
C GLY A 152 -8.14 -7.08 23.20
N GLU A 153 -9.27 -6.88 23.78
CA GLU A 153 -9.38 -6.75 25.25
C GLU A 153 -9.45 -8.10 25.94
#